data_d991b73cd899432aacefa4aa379e864b
#
_entry.id   d991b73cd899432aacefa4aa379e864b
#
_cell.length_a   1.000
_cell.length_b   1.000
_cell.length_c   1.000
_cell.angle_alpha   90.00
_cell.angle_beta   90.00
_cell.angle_gamma   90.00
#
_symmetry.space_group_name_H-M   'P 1'
#
loop_
_entity.id
_entity.type
_entity.pdbx_description
1 polymer ?
#
loop_
_entity_poly.entity_id
_entity_poly.type
_entity_poly.pdbx_seq_one_letter_code
_entity_poly.pdbx_strand_id
1 'polypeptide(L)'
;MPNKRKDNILKDYMGKNDIFADIVNFCLYDGKKVVNENDLKELDTTFVNENEDIFEKSRDLLKEVNIKSDNKNTYILFGIENQTNIDKEMVFRVLLYDALTYRKQFKNKSKYGKMKPVITIVIYYGMRKWKAPKSIHDVFKVDDNLSKFIPNYHINLIEPYHMSDNDIEKLNSDFKALCEYIKFSDKVDGIDILRKKKYKIVYRDTKSVINYLTGSKMTINEDEEMIDMCRAWDEFEKRSIEKGKAEGIAEGETKTKIENSINLYKNGVSLDIISKSLNMDIEELKNILIQNNVELRTA
;
A
#
# COMPACT_ATOMS: atom_id res chain seq x y z
N MET A 1 14.37 12.66 -3.84
CA MET A 1 13.70 13.08 -2.57
C MET A 1 12.15 13.00 -2.58
N PRO A 2 11.46 12.42 -3.58
CA PRO A 2 9.98 12.26 -3.52
C PRO A 2 9.50 11.19 -2.52
N ASN A 3 10.32 10.17 -2.19
CA ASN A 3 9.89 9.04 -1.34
C ASN A 3 9.71 9.41 0.15
N LYS A 4 10.58 10.24 0.74
CA LYS A 4 10.48 10.59 2.17
C LYS A 4 9.16 11.26 2.59
N ARG A 5 8.56 12.08 1.70
CA ARG A 5 7.27 12.75 1.99
C ARG A 5 6.09 11.77 1.91
N LYS A 6 6.24 10.74 1.11
CA LYS A 6 5.19 9.71 0.88
C LYS A 6 5.16 8.66 1.99
N ASP A 7 6.32 8.26 2.49
CA ASP A 7 6.43 7.33 3.63
C ASP A 7 5.87 7.95 4.91
N ASN A 8 5.98 9.28 5.07
CA ASN A 8 5.43 9.99 6.22
C ASN A 8 3.90 9.99 6.24
N ILE A 9 3.19 10.09 5.09
CA ILE A 9 1.72 10.10 5.05
C ILE A 9 1.13 8.82 5.68
N LEU A 10 1.66 7.66 5.30
CA LEU A 10 1.23 6.38 5.87
C LEU A 10 1.59 6.29 7.36
N LYS A 11 2.81 6.68 7.71
CA LYS A 11 3.28 6.66 9.09
C LYS A 11 2.42 7.54 9.99
N ASP A 12 2.14 8.77 9.56
CA ASP A 12 1.33 9.74 10.31
C ASP A 12 -0.11 9.23 10.48
N TYR A 13 -0.71 8.71 9.41
CA TYR A 13 -2.06 8.16 9.43
C TYR A 13 -2.17 6.94 10.35
N MET A 14 -1.29 5.94 10.17
CA MET A 14 -1.29 4.73 10.97
C MET A 14 -0.85 4.96 12.42
N GLY A 15 -0.20 6.11 12.68
CA GLY A 15 0.18 6.56 14.01
C GLY A 15 -0.98 7.16 14.81
N LYS A 16 -2.13 7.48 14.21
CA LYS A 16 -3.31 7.95 14.94
C LYS A 16 -3.80 6.89 15.91
N ASN A 17 -4.16 7.31 17.12
CA ASN A 17 -4.47 6.38 18.21
C ASN A 17 -5.75 5.56 17.95
N ASP A 18 -6.77 6.16 17.32
CA ASP A 18 -7.99 5.46 16.90
C ASP A 18 -7.72 4.35 15.87
N ILE A 19 -6.95 4.67 14.83
CA ILE A 19 -6.51 3.71 13.80
C ILE A 19 -5.65 2.61 14.42
N PHE A 20 -4.66 2.99 15.22
CA PHE A 20 -3.75 2.04 15.86
C PHE A 20 -4.46 1.09 16.82
N ALA A 21 -5.36 1.62 17.67
CA ALA A 21 -6.16 0.82 18.60
C ALA A 21 -7.07 -0.16 17.85
N ASP A 22 -7.66 0.26 16.75
CA ASP A 22 -8.52 -0.61 15.92
C ASP A 22 -7.73 -1.77 15.31
N ILE A 23 -6.52 -1.52 14.81
CA ILE A 23 -5.63 -2.57 14.30
C ILE A 23 -5.23 -3.55 15.40
N VAL A 24 -4.89 -3.05 16.60
CA VAL A 24 -4.61 -3.91 17.75
C VAL A 24 -5.82 -4.78 18.11
N ASN A 25 -7.02 -4.17 18.16
CA ASN A 25 -8.26 -4.88 18.45
C ASN A 25 -8.59 -5.92 17.36
N PHE A 26 -8.39 -5.58 16.11
CA PHE A 26 -8.55 -6.53 15.00
C PHE A 26 -7.61 -7.72 15.13
N CYS A 27 -6.32 -7.47 15.34
CA CYS A 27 -5.30 -8.52 15.39
C CYS A 27 -5.41 -9.44 16.60
N LEU A 28 -5.69 -8.88 17.78
CA LEU A 28 -5.62 -9.62 19.04
C LEU A 28 -6.99 -10.07 19.59
N TYR A 29 -8.06 -9.38 19.18
CA TYR A 29 -9.38 -9.55 19.79
C TYR A 29 -10.51 -9.73 18.79
N ASP A 30 -10.17 -10.07 17.55
CA ASP A 30 -11.16 -10.32 16.49
C ASP A 30 -12.13 -9.12 16.28
N GLY A 31 -11.59 -7.89 16.40
CA GLY A 31 -12.33 -6.64 16.26
C GLY A 31 -13.12 -6.20 17.49
N LYS A 32 -13.08 -6.96 18.59
CA LYS A 32 -13.72 -6.53 19.85
C LYS A 32 -12.94 -5.37 20.46
N LYS A 33 -13.63 -4.30 20.84
CA LYS A 33 -13.03 -3.08 21.41
C LYS A 33 -12.53 -3.32 22.83
N VAL A 34 -11.30 -3.85 22.97
CA VAL A 34 -10.61 -4.09 24.25
C VAL A 34 -9.61 -2.98 24.55
N VAL A 35 -8.91 -2.50 23.53
CA VAL A 35 -7.94 -1.41 23.61
C VAL A 35 -8.56 -0.12 23.10
N ASN A 36 -8.43 0.97 23.87
CA ASN A 36 -8.88 2.30 23.49
C ASN A 36 -7.69 3.21 23.18
N GLU A 37 -7.95 4.37 22.59
CA GLU A 37 -6.94 5.35 22.21
C GLU A 37 -6.05 5.80 23.38
N ASN A 38 -6.63 5.92 24.60
CA ASN A 38 -5.92 6.31 25.82
C ASN A 38 -5.07 5.19 26.42
N ASP A 39 -5.17 3.98 25.91
CA ASP A 39 -4.38 2.83 26.34
C ASP A 39 -3.04 2.73 25.59
N LEU A 40 -2.77 3.68 24.69
CA LEU A 40 -1.62 3.72 23.81
C LEU A 40 -0.62 4.79 24.26
N LYS A 41 0.66 4.42 24.24
CA LYS A 41 1.78 5.35 24.45
C LYS A 41 2.80 5.19 23.35
N GLU A 42 3.05 6.27 22.61
CA GLU A 42 4.07 6.29 21.57
C GLU A 42 5.47 6.07 22.13
N LEU A 43 6.30 5.33 21.39
CA LEU A 43 7.68 5.04 21.73
C LEU A 43 8.61 5.45 20.60
N ASP A 44 9.84 5.78 20.97
CA ASP A 44 10.89 6.05 20.00
C ASP A 44 11.22 4.79 19.18
N THR A 45 11.18 4.95 17.86
CA THR A 45 11.37 3.88 16.86
C THR A 45 12.80 3.78 16.36
N THR A 46 13.70 4.69 16.78
CA THR A 46 15.08 4.76 16.30
C THR A 46 15.98 3.80 17.06
N PHE A 47 16.81 3.07 16.32
CA PHE A 47 17.88 2.23 16.85
C PHE A 47 19.21 2.83 16.45
N VAL A 48 19.91 3.43 17.41
CA VAL A 48 21.26 3.99 17.24
C VAL A 48 22.28 2.95 17.67
N ASN A 49 23.28 2.66 16.85
CA ASN A 49 24.43 1.87 17.26
C ASN A 49 25.50 2.81 17.82
N GLU A 50 25.97 2.56 19.03
CA GLU A 50 26.96 3.41 19.73
C GLU A 50 28.41 3.28 19.18
N ASN A 51 28.66 2.34 18.29
CA ASN A 51 29.95 2.11 17.66
C ASN A 51 29.90 2.50 16.18
N GLU A 52 30.39 3.66 15.87
CA GLU A 52 30.87 4.33 14.64
C GLU A 52 30.28 3.97 13.26
N ASP A 53 29.65 2.82 13.04
CA ASP A 53 28.83 2.55 11.86
C ASP A 53 27.40 2.97 12.15
N ILE A 54 26.99 4.11 11.57
CA ILE A 54 25.63 4.65 11.67
C ILE A 54 24.67 3.69 10.97
N PHE A 55 24.30 2.64 11.68
CA PHE A 55 23.23 1.77 11.28
C PHE A 55 21.93 2.36 11.82
N GLU A 56 21.54 3.51 11.23
CA GLU A 56 20.28 4.15 11.55
C GLU A 56 19.15 3.32 10.94
N LYS A 57 18.68 2.29 11.66
CA LYS A 57 17.44 1.60 11.35
C LYS A 57 16.34 2.11 12.25
N SER A 58 15.24 2.50 11.65
CA SER A 58 14.02 2.86 12.36
C SER A 58 12.88 1.97 11.91
N ARG A 59 12.01 1.61 12.85
CA ARG A 59 10.69 1.06 12.55
C ARG A 59 9.76 2.19 12.12
N ASP A 60 8.69 1.83 11.42
CA ASP A 60 7.67 2.82 11.09
C ASP A 60 6.97 3.31 12.35
N LEU A 61 6.37 2.41 13.13
CA LEU A 61 5.62 2.74 14.34
C LEU A 61 5.90 1.72 15.45
N LEU A 62 5.91 2.21 16.69
CA LEU A 62 5.96 1.39 17.91
C LEU A 62 5.19 2.09 19.02
N LYS A 63 4.20 1.40 19.59
CA LYS A 63 3.48 1.89 20.77
C LYS A 63 3.48 0.84 21.89
N GLU A 64 3.51 1.33 23.12
CA GLU A 64 3.15 0.53 24.27
C GLU A 64 1.63 0.50 24.38
N VAL A 65 1.09 -0.69 24.52
CA VAL A 65 -0.35 -0.95 24.60
C VAL A 65 -0.66 -1.48 25.99
N ASN A 66 -1.55 -0.83 26.70
CA ASN A 66 -2.09 -1.28 27.99
C ASN A 66 -3.41 -2.04 27.77
N ILE A 67 -3.36 -3.34 27.94
CA ILE A 67 -4.53 -4.21 27.82
C ILE A 67 -5.13 -4.39 29.20
N LYS A 68 -6.34 -3.83 29.40
CA LYS A 68 -7.08 -3.91 30.64
C LYS A 68 -8.06 -5.09 30.60
N SER A 69 -7.87 -6.08 31.44
CA SER A 69 -8.80 -7.20 31.60
C SER A 69 -8.99 -7.49 33.08
N ASP A 70 -10.17 -7.86 33.51
CA ASP A 70 -10.61 -8.31 34.83
C ASP A 70 -9.55 -8.16 35.97
N ASN A 71 -9.36 -6.91 36.44
CA ASN A 71 -8.41 -6.51 37.49
C ASN A 71 -6.91 -6.71 37.17
N LYS A 72 -6.52 -6.91 35.90
CA LYS A 72 -5.12 -7.03 35.49
C LYS A 72 -4.80 -6.14 34.30
N ASN A 73 -3.69 -5.42 34.40
CA ASN A 73 -3.11 -4.70 33.28
C ASN A 73 -1.99 -5.53 32.66
N THR A 74 -2.09 -5.80 31.35
CA THR A 74 -1.04 -6.43 30.57
C THR A 74 -0.47 -5.41 29.59
N TYR A 75 0.84 -5.23 29.62
CA TYR A 75 1.52 -4.31 28.72
C TYR A 75 2.26 -5.06 27.63
N ILE A 76 2.05 -4.66 26.39
CA ILE A 76 2.78 -5.17 25.23
C ILE A 76 3.40 -4.00 24.47
N LEU A 77 4.40 -4.29 23.64
CA LEU A 77 4.92 -3.38 22.63
C LEU A 77 4.39 -3.82 21.26
N PHE A 78 3.65 -2.95 20.59
CA PHE A 78 3.03 -3.27 19.32
C PHE A 78 3.62 -2.37 18.23
N GLY A 79 4.19 -2.99 17.19
CA GLY A 79 4.79 -2.31 16.05
C GLY A 79 3.98 -2.51 14.78
N ILE A 80 3.98 -1.51 13.91
CA ILE A 80 3.42 -1.57 12.56
C ILE A 80 4.51 -1.22 11.56
N GLU A 81 4.63 -2.02 10.50
CA GLU A 81 5.49 -1.81 9.34
C GLU A 81 4.61 -1.69 8.10
N ASN A 82 4.68 -0.56 7.40
CA ASN A 82 3.89 -0.27 6.22
C ASN A 82 4.67 -0.65 4.95
N GLN A 83 4.09 -1.47 4.07
CA GLN A 83 4.74 -1.93 2.84
C GLN A 83 3.86 -1.69 1.62
N THR A 84 4.36 -0.98 0.63
CA THR A 84 3.71 -0.81 -0.68
C THR A 84 4.23 -1.80 -1.72
N ASN A 85 5.40 -2.37 -1.48
CA ASN A 85 6.04 -3.38 -2.32
C ASN A 85 6.36 -4.63 -1.52
N ILE A 86 6.45 -5.77 -2.23
CA ILE A 86 6.86 -7.04 -1.61
C ILE A 86 8.36 -6.98 -1.27
N ASP A 87 8.67 -7.08 0.00
CA ASP A 87 10.04 -7.17 0.51
C ASP A 87 10.38 -8.62 0.85
N LYS A 88 11.36 -9.19 0.16
CA LYS A 88 11.80 -10.58 0.38
C LYS A 88 12.55 -10.77 1.69
N GLU A 89 13.09 -9.70 2.26
CA GLU A 89 13.85 -9.70 3.51
C GLU A 89 12.98 -9.36 4.73
N MET A 90 11.66 -9.22 4.55
CA MET A 90 10.77 -8.73 5.59
C MET A 90 10.81 -9.56 6.88
N VAL A 91 10.97 -10.89 6.77
CA VAL A 91 11.12 -11.79 7.91
C VAL A 91 12.31 -11.38 8.78
N PHE A 92 13.46 -11.11 8.15
CA PHE A 92 14.68 -10.72 8.88
C PHE A 92 14.59 -9.29 9.40
N ARG A 93 13.94 -8.38 8.68
CA ARG A 93 13.72 -7.01 9.15
C ARG A 93 12.89 -7.00 10.43
N VAL A 94 11.77 -7.71 10.44
CA VAL A 94 10.89 -7.77 11.63
C VAL A 94 11.60 -8.44 12.78
N LEU A 95 12.28 -9.58 12.55
CA LEU A 95 13.07 -10.27 13.59
C LEU A 95 14.13 -9.33 14.20
N LEU A 96 14.87 -8.60 13.35
CA LEU A 96 15.88 -7.64 13.81
C LEU A 96 15.25 -6.54 14.66
N TYR A 97 14.15 -5.96 14.21
CA TYR A 97 13.48 -4.88 14.94
C TYR A 97 12.95 -5.36 16.31
N ASP A 98 12.39 -6.54 16.38
CA ASP A 98 11.91 -7.12 17.63
C ASP A 98 13.07 -7.43 18.57
N ALA A 99 14.18 -7.99 18.06
CA ALA A 99 15.40 -8.25 18.84
C ALA A 99 16.01 -6.94 19.39
N LEU A 100 16.10 -5.89 18.56
CA LEU A 100 16.57 -4.57 19.00
C LEU A 100 15.64 -3.93 20.05
N THR A 101 14.33 -4.13 19.91
CA THR A 101 13.34 -3.65 20.88
C THR A 101 13.51 -4.36 22.23
N TYR A 102 13.71 -5.68 22.24
CA TYR A 102 14.07 -6.43 23.45
C TYR A 102 15.40 -5.95 24.05
N ARG A 103 16.43 -5.77 23.22
CA ARG A 103 17.74 -5.25 23.68
C ARG A 103 17.60 -3.87 24.34
N LYS A 104 16.76 -2.97 23.77
CA LYS A 104 16.50 -1.65 24.35
C LYS A 104 15.85 -1.75 25.74
N GLN A 105 14.94 -2.71 25.95
CA GLN A 105 14.34 -2.99 27.26
C GLN A 105 15.40 -3.47 28.27
N PHE A 106 16.33 -4.36 27.88
CA PHE A 106 17.43 -4.82 28.75
C PHE A 106 18.39 -3.68 29.12
N LYS A 107 18.80 -2.85 28.16
CA LYS A 107 19.67 -1.68 28.41
C LYS A 107 19.03 -0.72 29.44
N ASN A 108 17.72 -0.54 29.38
CA ASN A 108 16.97 0.30 30.33
C ASN A 108 16.73 -0.38 31.69
N LYS A 109 17.54 -1.39 32.02
CA LYS A 109 17.52 -2.13 33.30
C LYS A 109 16.14 -2.75 33.65
N SER A 110 15.36 -3.10 32.63
CA SER A 110 14.13 -3.87 32.84
C SER A 110 14.47 -5.24 33.44
N LYS A 111 13.89 -5.59 34.57
CA LYS A 111 14.07 -6.92 35.17
C LYS A 111 13.28 -7.97 34.38
N TYR A 112 13.79 -9.21 34.35
CA TYR A 112 13.01 -10.35 33.87
C TYR A 112 11.62 -10.34 34.56
N GLY A 113 10.57 -10.64 33.84
CA GLY A 113 9.19 -10.59 34.33
C GLY A 113 8.52 -9.19 34.27
N LYS A 114 9.31 -8.11 34.04
CA LYS A 114 8.79 -6.77 33.74
C LYS A 114 8.99 -6.36 32.27
N MET A 115 9.66 -7.20 31.50
CA MET A 115 9.79 -6.99 30.05
C MET A 115 8.43 -7.21 29.37
N LYS A 116 8.17 -6.38 28.37
CA LYS A 116 6.94 -6.42 27.60
C LYS A 116 7.19 -7.23 26.33
N PRO A 117 6.31 -8.18 25.98
CA PRO A 117 6.41 -8.88 24.72
C PRO A 117 6.24 -7.90 23.55
N VAL A 118 6.93 -8.16 22.45
CA VAL A 118 6.88 -7.36 21.22
C VAL A 118 6.05 -8.13 20.19
N ILE A 119 5.11 -7.43 19.56
CA ILE A 119 4.30 -7.93 18.45
C ILE A 119 4.47 -6.96 17.30
N THR A 120 4.85 -7.45 16.13
CA THR A 120 4.96 -6.62 14.92
C THR A 120 4.01 -7.10 13.85
N ILE A 121 3.23 -6.17 13.31
CA ILE A 121 2.32 -6.40 12.18
C ILE A 121 2.93 -5.74 10.95
N VAL A 122 2.91 -6.46 9.83
CA VAL A 122 3.26 -5.93 8.50
C VAL A 122 1.96 -5.70 7.76
N ILE A 123 1.73 -4.47 7.29
CA ILE A 123 0.57 -4.14 6.46
C ILE A 123 1.05 -3.90 5.04
N TYR A 124 0.63 -4.76 4.12
CA TYR A 124 1.01 -4.70 2.73
C TYR A 124 -0.16 -4.23 1.86
N TYR A 125 -0.01 -3.04 1.27
CA TYR A 125 -1.07 -2.35 0.51
C TYR A 125 -1.12 -2.70 -0.98
N GLY A 126 -0.23 -3.59 -1.46
CA GLY A 126 -0.20 -3.95 -2.89
C GLY A 126 -1.37 -4.84 -3.31
N MET A 127 -1.79 -4.70 -4.57
CA MET A 127 -2.86 -5.52 -5.17
C MET A 127 -2.41 -6.97 -5.40
N ARG A 128 -1.12 -7.19 -5.68
CA ARG A 128 -0.57 -8.54 -5.88
C ARG A 128 -0.46 -9.25 -4.54
N LYS A 129 -0.90 -10.51 -4.49
CA LYS A 129 -0.77 -11.31 -3.28
C LYS A 129 0.70 -11.42 -2.86
N TRP A 130 0.95 -11.31 -1.55
CA TRP A 130 2.28 -11.50 -1.00
C TRP A 130 2.80 -12.91 -1.26
N LYS A 131 3.90 -13.00 -2.02
CA LYS A 131 4.54 -14.29 -2.39
C LYS A 131 5.95 -14.46 -1.80
N ALA A 132 6.45 -13.47 -1.07
CA ALA A 132 7.73 -13.63 -0.38
C ALA A 132 7.57 -14.55 0.84
N PRO A 133 8.67 -15.11 1.35
CA PRO A 133 8.65 -15.90 2.58
C PRO A 133 7.98 -15.17 3.73
N LYS A 134 7.20 -15.90 4.55
CA LYS A 134 6.53 -15.38 5.74
C LYS A 134 7.14 -15.88 7.04
N SER A 135 8.09 -16.82 6.94
CA SER A 135 8.80 -17.37 8.07
C SER A 135 10.26 -17.70 7.75
N ILE A 136 11.08 -17.88 8.78
CA ILE A 136 12.47 -18.31 8.59
C ILE A 136 12.55 -19.66 7.89
N HIS A 137 11.67 -20.60 8.22
CA HIS A 137 11.65 -21.91 7.58
C HIS A 137 11.30 -21.82 6.08
N ASP A 138 10.42 -20.87 5.68
CA ASP A 138 10.14 -20.63 4.26
C ASP A 138 11.36 -20.11 3.50
N VAL A 139 12.16 -19.23 4.14
CA VAL A 139 13.37 -18.65 3.52
C VAL A 139 14.41 -19.74 3.24
N PHE A 140 14.68 -20.61 4.22
CA PHE A 140 15.74 -21.61 4.14
C PHE A 140 15.28 -22.96 3.64
N LYS A 141 13.96 -23.15 3.42
CA LYS A 141 13.36 -24.45 3.07
C LYS A 141 13.84 -25.54 4.03
N VAL A 142 13.67 -25.26 5.32
CA VAL A 142 14.16 -26.09 6.40
C VAL A 142 13.48 -27.45 6.38
N ASP A 143 14.28 -28.53 6.39
CA ASP A 143 13.78 -29.90 6.49
C ASP A 143 13.41 -30.27 7.95
N ASP A 144 12.73 -31.40 8.13
CA ASP A 144 12.24 -31.86 9.42
C ASP A 144 13.35 -32.10 10.47
N ASN A 145 14.58 -32.42 10.05
CA ASN A 145 15.70 -32.66 10.98
C ASN A 145 16.23 -31.33 11.52
N LEU A 146 16.34 -30.32 10.65
CA LEU A 146 16.84 -29.00 11.01
C LEU A 146 15.78 -28.16 11.75
N SER A 147 14.50 -28.37 11.46
CA SER A 147 13.40 -27.61 12.04
C SER A 147 13.39 -27.58 13.58
N LYS A 148 13.90 -28.64 14.21
CA LYS A 148 14.00 -28.76 15.69
C LYS A 148 15.04 -27.81 16.30
N PHE A 149 16.02 -27.37 15.51
CA PHE A 149 17.15 -26.54 15.96
C PHE A 149 17.05 -25.09 15.48
N ILE A 150 16.23 -24.82 14.47
CA ILE A 150 16.07 -23.49 13.91
C ILE A 150 14.72 -22.92 14.35
N PRO A 151 14.68 -21.94 15.29
CA PRO A 151 13.43 -21.28 15.67
C PRO A 151 12.73 -20.70 14.45
N ASN A 152 11.45 -21.00 14.27
CA ASN A 152 10.68 -20.48 13.16
C ASN A 152 9.99 -19.17 13.54
N TYR A 153 10.61 -18.05 13.17
CA TYR A 153 10.05 -16.74 13.36
C TYR A 153 9.12 -16.40 12.17
N HIS A 154 7.90 -15.96 12.47
CA HIS A 154 6.88 -15.62 11.48
C HIS A 154 6.58 -14.12 11.48
N ILE A 155 6.29 -13.54 10.31
CA ILE A 155 5.68 -12.21 10.23
C ILE A 155 4.15 -12.33 10.35
N ASN A 156 3.53 -11.37 11.03
CA ASN A 156 2.08 -11.21 11.06
C ASN A 156 1.70 -10.25 9.92
N LEU A 157 1.09 -10.77 8.87
CA LEU A 157 0.83 -10.02 7.64
C LEU A 157 -0.66 -9.72 7.48
N ILE A 158 -0.98 -8.44 7.26
CA ILE A 158 -2.29 -7.97 6.81
C ILE A 158 -2.16 -7.51 5.36
N GLU A 159 -3.04 -7.99 4.49
CA GLU A 159 -3.12 -7.65 3.07
C GLU A 159 -4.51 -7.01 2.80
N PRO A 160 -4.72 -5.70 2.96
CA PRO A 160 -6.03 -5.04 2.83
C PRO A 160 -6.78 -5.40 1.54
N TYR A 161 -6.07 -5.48 0.40
CA TYR A 161 -6.67 -5.88 -0.88
C TYR A 161 -7.25 -7.30 -0.86
N HIS A 162 -6.67 -8.21 -0.05
CA HIS A 162 -7.03 -9.63 0.01
C HIS A 162 -7.84 -10.01 1.26
N MET A 163 -8.17 -9.04 2.13
CA MET A 163 -9.02 -9.29 3.30
C MET A 163 -10.40 -9.80 2.89
N SER A 164 -10.97 -10.70 3.68
CA SER A 164 -12.38 -11.09 3.53
C SER A 164 -13.30 -9.93 3.90
N ASP A 165 -14.53 -9.90 3.37
CA ASP A 165 -15.51 -8.89 3.78
C ASP A 165 -15.80 -9.00 5.29
N ASN A 166 -15.87 -10.22 5.81
CA ASN A 166 -16.07 -10.47 7.24
C ASN A 166 -14.93 -9.88 8.10
N ASP A 167 -13.67 -9.95 7.64
CA ASP A 167 -12.56 -9.35 8.38
C ASP A 167 -12.56 -7.82 8.32
N ILE A 168 -12.93 -7.25 7.17
CA ILE A 168 -13.10 -5.81 7.04
C ILE A 168 -14.23 -5.31 7.96
N GLU A 169 -15.34 -6.06 8.08
CA GLU A 169 -16.44 -5.71 8.97
C GLU A 169 -16.07 -5.68 10.47
N LYS A 170 -14.99 -6.32 10.88
CA LYS A 170 -14.47 -6.29 12.25
C LYS A 170 -13.72 -4.99 12.59
N LEU A 171 -13.32 -4.21 11.58
CA LEU A 171 -12.69 -2.90 11.75
C LEU A 171 -13.74 -1.84 12.10
N ASN A 172 -13.37 -0.90 12.97
CA ASN A 172 -14.30 0.10 13.52
C ASN A 172 -13.86 1.56 13.29
N SER A 173 -12.62 1.79 12.86
CA SER A 173 -12.07 3.11 12.54
C SER A 173 -12.12 3.39 11.03
N ASP A 174 -11.61 4.54 10.62
CA ASP A 174 -11.42 4.91 9.22
C ASP A 174 -10.49 3.96 8.45
N PHE A 175 -9.72 3.12 9.16
CA PHE A 175 -8.94 2.04 8.53
C PHE A 175 -9.83 1.05 7.78
N LYS A 176 -11.07 0.86 8.24
CA LYS A 176 -12.08 0.07 7.51
C LYS A 176 -12.37 0.67 6.14
N ALA A 177 -12.64 1.98 6.08
CA ALA A 177 -12.92 2.67 4.82
C ALA A 177 -11.71 2.60 3.87
N LEU A 178 -10.49 2.72 4.41
CA LEU A 178 -9.26 2.55 3.65
C LEU A 178 -9.15 1.14 3.04
N CYS A 179 -9.38 0.10 3.83
CA CYS A 179 -9.35 -1.30 3.37
C CYS A 179 -10.41 -1.59 2.29
N GLU A 180 -11.63 -1.09 2.49
CA GLU A 180 -12.71 -1.22 1.50
C GLU A 180 -12.34 -0.54 0.19
N TYR A 181 -11.81 0.68 0.26
CA TYR A 181 -11.39 1.39 -0.94
C TYR A 181 -10.28 0.66 -1.68
N ILE A 182 -9.24 0.21 -0.99
CA ILE A 182 -8.15 -0.57 -1.59
C ILE A 182 -8.68 -1.82 -2.28
N LYS A 183 -9.62 -2.52 -1.65
CA LYS A 183 -10.18 -3.78 -2.15
C LYS A 183 -11.10 -3.62 -3.37
N PHE A 184 -11.83 -2.51 -3.46
CA PHE A 184 -12.91 -2.35 -4.46
C PHE A 184 -12.61 -1.30 -5.53
N SER A 185 -11.68 -0.38 -5.33
CA SER A 185 -11.46 0.78 -6.22
C SER A 185 -11.06 0.43 -7.66
N ASP A 186 -10.47 -0.75 -7.89
CA ASP A 186 -10.04 -1.22 -9.22
C ASP A 186 -11.06 -2.17 -9.89
N LYS A 187 -12.17 -2.49 -9.21
CA LYS A 187 -13.20 -3.37 -9.74
C LYS A 187 -14.19 -2.60 -10.59
N VAL A 188 -14.74 -3.25 -11.62
CA VAL A 188 -15.69 -2.64 -12.56
C VAL A 188 -16.92 -2.05 -11.86
N ASP A 189 -17.43 -2.75 -10.85
CA ASP A 189 -18.59 -2.34 -10.03
C ASP A 189 -18.16 -1.79 -8.65
N GLY A 190 -16.87 -1.53 -8.48
CA GLY A 190 -16.29 -1.19 -7.18
C GLY A 190 -16.85 0.08 -6.56
N ILE A 191 -17.07 1.12 -7.38
CA ILE A 191 -17.65 2.39 -6.92
C ILE A 191 -19.07 2.19 -6.43
N ASP A 192 -19.89 1.39 -7.12
CA ASP A 192 -21.26 1.10 -6.70
C ASP A 192 -21.29 0.30 -5.40
N ILE A 193 -20.33 -0.61 -5.19
CA ILE A 193 -20.17 -1.33 -3.95
C ILE A 193 -19.81 -0.35 -2.82
N LEU A 194 -18.86 0.53 -3.04
CA LEU A 194 -18.40 1.53 -2.05
C LEU A 194 -19.53 2.50 -1.68
N ARG A 195 -20.35 2.96 -2.64
CA ARG A 195 -21.52 3.81 -2.39
C ARG A 195 -22.58 3.17 -1.49
N LYS A 196 -22.72 1.84 -1.56
CA LYS A 196 -23.64 1.08 -0.71
C LYS A 196 -23.15 0.88 0.72
N LYS A 197 -21.84 1.11 0.96
CA LYS A 197 -21.23 0.99 2.29
C LYS A 197 -21.63 2.17 3.19
N LYS A 198 -21.68 1.92 4.52
CA LYS A 198 -22.21 2.88 5.50
C LYS A 198 -21.30 4.10 5.75
N TYR A 199 -20.05 4.06 5.29
CA TYR A 199 -19.09 5.14 5.54
C TYR A 199 -19.26 6.26 4.54
N LYS A 200 -20.05 7.24 4.93
CA LYS A 200 -20.23 8.47 4.14
C LYS A 200 -19.16 9.52 4.46
N ILE A 201 -18.64 9.51 5.69
CA ILE A 201 -17.76 10.56 6.21
C ILE A 201 -16.51 9.92 6.79
N VAL A 202 -15.35 10.38 6.37
CA VAL A 202 -14.02 9.97 6.87
C VAL A 202 -13.16 11.20 7.13
N TYR A 203 -12.11 11.04 7.93
CA TYR A 203 -11.13 12.09 8.11
C TYR A 203 -10.40 12.43 6.81
N ARG A 204 -10.03 13.70 6.63
CA ARG A 204 -9.26 14.18 5.47
C ARG A 204 -8.01 13.34 5.21
N ASP A 205 -7.32 12.92 6.26
CA ASP A 205 -6.10 12.13 6.14
C ASP A 205 -6.35 10.76 5.55
N THR A 206 -7.51 10.13 5.84
CA THR A 206 -7.92 8.87 5.21
C THR A 206 -8.01 9.02 3.70
N LYS A 207 -8.63 10.10 3.20
CA LYS A 207 -8.68 10.42 1.77
C LYS A 207 -7.29 10.66 1.19
N SER A 208 -6.41 11.33 1.93
CA SER A 208 -5.02 11.57 1.50
C SER A 208 -4.25 10.26 1.32
N VAL A 209 -4.42 9.31 2.25
CA VAL A 209 -3.80 7.98 2.17
C VAL A 209 -4.40 7.16 1.02
N ILE A 210 -5.72 7.21 0.81
CA ILE A 210 -6.39 6.57 -0.32
C ILE A 210 -5.79 7.09 -1.63
N ASN A 211 -5.71 8.42 -1.81
CA ASN A 211 -5.10 9.02 -2.99
C ASN A 211 -3.65 8.56 -3.20
N TYR A 212 -2.89 8.47 -2.11
CA TYR A 212 -1.50 8.03 -2.17
C TYR A 212 -1.36 6.57 -2.61
N LEU A 213 -2.13 5.67 -2.02
CA LEU A 213 -2.01 4.22 -2.27
C LEU A 213 -2.58 3.78 -3.62
N THR A 214 -3.66 4.40 -4.06
CA THR A 214 -4.38 3.99 -5.28
C THR A 214 -4.06 4.86 -6.49
N GLY A 215 -3.34 5.98 -6.30
CA GLY A 215 -3.10 6.96 -7.36
C GLY A 215 -4.35 7.74 -7.75
N SER A 216 -5.44 7.61 -7.00
CA SER A 216 -6.65 8.40 -7.20
C SER A 216 -6.33 9.90 -6.97
N LYS A 217 -7.05 10.77 -7.68
CA LYS A 217 -6.86 12.23 -7.59
C LYS A 217 -8.12 12.89 -7.04
N MET A 218 -8.67 12.33 -5.98
CA MET A 218 -9.80 12.96 -5.29
C MET A 218 -9.39 14.32 -4.74
N THR A 219 -10.18 15.35 -4.97
CA THR A 219 -9.90 16.71 -4.49
C THR A 219 -9.97 16.75 -2.97
N ILE A 220 -8.94 17.31 -2.32
CA ILE A 220 -8.89 17.52 -0.88
C ILE A 220 -9.00 19.01 -0.64
N ASN A 221 -10.07 19.43 0.05
CA ASN A 221 -10.20 20.81 0.50
C ASN A 221 -9.47 20.94 1.85
N GLU A 222 -8.56 21.86 1.96
CA GLU A 222 -7.74 22.05 3.16
C GLU A 222 -8.57 22.49 4.37
N ASP A 223 -9.72 23.11 4.13
CA ASP A 223 -10.62 23.62 5.19
C ASP A 223 -11.58 22.54 5.72
N GLU A 224 -11.66 21.36 5.12
CA GLU A 224 -12.55 20.28 5.54
C GLU A 224 -11.80 19.23 6.37
N GLU A 225 -12.09 19.10 7.65
CA GLU A 225 -11.55 18.06 8.52
C GLU A 225 -12.17 16.68 8.25
N MET A 226 -13.48 16.67 7.95
CA MET A 226 -14.27 15.49 7.61
C MET A 226 -14.76 15.57 6.16
N ILE A 227 -14.67 14.47 5.43
CA ILE A 227 -14.95 14.41 4.00
C ILE A 227 -16.10 13.46 3.71
N ASP A 228 -17.06 13.92 2.91
CA ASP A 228 -18.11 13.07 2.35
C ASP A 228 -17.51 12.22 1.22
N MET A 229 -17.37 10.93 1.49
CA MET A 229 -16.81 9.98 0.53
C MET A 229 -17.72 9.75 -0.67
N CYS A 230 -19.06 9.92 -0.54
CA CYS A 230 -19.95 9.80 -1.70
C CYS A 230 -19.64 10.86 -2.74
N ARG A 231 -19.50 12.14 -2.32
CA ARG A 231 -19.07 13.23 -3.21
C ARG A 231 -17.67 12.99 -3.80
N ALA A 232 -16.74 12.49 -2.98
CA ALA A 232 -15.39 12.18 -3.44
C ALA A 232 -15.37 11.08 -4.50
N TRP A 233 -16.25 10.07 -4.37
CA TRP A 233 -16.39 9.00 -5.36
C TRP A 233 -17.02 9.49 -6.67
N ASP A 234 -18.03 10.35 -6.60
CA ASP A 234 -18.65 10.95 -7.79
C ASP A 234 -17.62 11.76 -8.60
N GLU A 235 -16.80 12.55 -7.91
CA GLU A 235 -15.70 13.31 -8.54
C GLU A 235 -14.65 12.37 -9.15
N PHE A 236 -14.29 11.28 -8.45
CA PHE A 236 -13.33 10.30 -8.94
C PHE A 236 -13.85 9.57 -10.18
N GLU A 237 -15.10 9.10 -10.15
CA GLU A 237 -15.75 8.44 -11.29
C GLU A 237 -15.79 9.33 -12.52
N LYS A 238 -16.25 10.59 -12.35
CA LYS A 238 -16.29 11.57 -13.43
C LYS A 238 -14.92 11.77 -14.08
N ARG A 239 -13.87 11.93 -13.27
CA ARG A 239 -12.49 12.06 -13.77
C ARG A 239 -11.98 10.80 -14.44
N SER A 240 -12.33 9.63 -13.91
CA SER A 240 -11.92 8.33 -14.48
C SER A 240 -12.57 8.13 -15.86
N ILE A 241 -13.84 8.50 -16.01
CA ILE A 241 -14.56 8.47 -17.29
C ILE A 241 -13.93 9.47 -18.28
N GLU A 242 -13.64 10.71 -17.84
CA GLU A 242 -12.99 11.73 -18.66
C GLU A 242 -11.61 11.27 -19.14
N LYS A 243 -10.82 10.67 -18.22
CA LYS A 243 -9.50 10.13 -18.56
C LYS A 243 -9.60 8.97 -19.55
N GLY A 244 -10.48 8.00 -19.29
CA GLY A 244 -10.71 6.87 -20.20
C GLY A 244 -11.19 7.32 -21.59
N LYS A 245 -12.05 8.35 -21.67
CA LYS A 245 -12.44 8.94 -22.95
C LYS A 245 -11.25 9.59 -23.67
N ALA A 246 -10.43 10.36 -22.95
CA ALA A 246 -9.26 11.02 -23.54
C ALA A 246 -8.23 9.99 -24.04
N GLU A 247 -7.95 8.94 -23.25
CA GLU A 247 -7.06 7.84 -23.63
C GLU A 247 -7.62 7.08 -24.85
N GLY A 248 -8.92 6.75 -24.85
CA GLY A 248 -9.57 6.06 -25.98
C GLY A 248 -9.55 6.89 -27.26
N ILE A 249 -9.73 8.22 -27.17
CA ILE A 249 -9.59 9.13 -28.32
C ILE A 249 -8.16 9.11 -28.84
N ALA A 250 -7.17 9.27 -27.97
CA ALA A 250 -5.75 9.27 -28.35
C ALA A 250 -5.30 7.94 -28.98
N GLU A 251 -5.73 6.80 -28.42
CA GLU A 251 -5.49 5.47 -29.00
C GLU A 251 -6.19 5.33 -30.36
N GLY A 252 -7.43 5.78 -30.46
CA GLY A 252 -8.19 5.76 -31.72
C GLY A 252 -7.53 6.62 -32.81
N GLU A 253 -7.07 7.83 -32.48
CA GLU A 253 -6.34 8.70 -33.37
C GLU A 253 -5.02 8.06 -33.84
N THR A 254 -4.28 7.45 -32.91
CA THR A 254 -3.01 6.76 -33.22
C THR A 254 -3.25 5.59 -34.17
N LYS A 255 -4.25 4.75 -33.84
CA LYS A 255 -4.62 3.62 -34.70
C LYS A 255 -5.05 4.06 -36.08
N THR A 256 -5.88 5.10 -36.17
CA THR A 256 -6.32 5.68 -37.44
C THR A 256 -5.16 6.24 -38.25
N LYS A 257 -4.19 6.93 -37.61
CA LYS A 257 -2.98 7.41 -38.27
C LYS A 257 -2.15 6.27 -38.85
N ILE A 258 -1.97 5.18 -38.08
CA ILE A 258 -1.24 3.98 -38.55
C ILE A 258 -1.95 3.35 -39.75
N GLU A 259 -3.26 3.11 -39.66
CA GLU A 259 -4.05 2.51 -40.73
C GLU A 259 -4.04 3.37 -42.00
N ASN A 260 -4.22 4.70 -41.85
CA ASN A 260 -4.14 5.63 -42.96
C ASN A 260 -2.75 5.67 -43.60
N SER A 261 -1.67 5.65 -42.79
CA SER A 261 -0.30 5.60 -43.26
C SER A 261 -0.06 4.39 -44.17
N ILE A 262 -0.50 3.21 -43.72
CA ILE A 262 -0.36 1.96 -44.44
C ILE A 262 -1.17 2.01 -45.75
N ASN A 263 -2.42 2.44 -45.69
CA ASN A 263 -3.31 2.50 -46.82
C ASN A 263 -2.85 3.49 -47.88
N LEU A 264 -2.46 4.69 -47.50
CA LEU A 264 -1.92 5.70 -48.42
C LEU A 264 -0.65 5.21 -49.10
N TYR A 265 0.28 4.59 -48.35
CA TYR A 265 1.51 4.07 -48.91
C TYR A 265 1.27 2.91 -49.90
N LYS A 266 0.37 1.97 -49.56
CA LYS A 266 -0.02 0.85 -50.46
C LYS A 266 -0.67 1.40 -51.73
N ASN A 267 -1.40 2.48 -51.68
CA ASN A 267 -2.04 3.14 -52.81
C ASN A 267 -1.09 4.04 -53.65
N GLY A 268 0.19 4.03 -53.35
CA GLY A 268 1.18 4.71 -54.20
C GLY A 268 1.55 6.12 -53.78
N VAL A 269 1.03 6.63 -52.64
CA VAL A 269 1.38 7.96 -52.14
C VAL A 269 2.81 7.95 -51.58
N SER A 270 3.59 9.00 -51.86
CA SER A 270 4.96 9.13 -51.40
C SER A 270 5.06 9.38 -49.89
N LEU A 271 6.16 8.94 -49.26
CA LEU A 271 6.41 9.15 -47.83
C LEU A 271 6.31 10.62 -47.39
N ASP A 272 6.84 11.54 -48.24
CA ASP A 272 6.80 12.97 -47.94
C ASP A 272 5.38 13.55 -47.88
N ILE A 273 4.49 13.09 -48.77
CA ILE A 273 3.10 13.51 -48.79
C ILE A 273 2.37 12.94 -47.58
N ILE A 274 2.57 11.67 -47.24
CA ILE A 274 1.95 11.02 -46.12
C ILE A 274 2.41 11.69 -44.81
N SER A 275 3.72 11.90 -44.65
CA SER A 275 4.31 12.58 -43.50
C SER A 275 3.67 13.96 -43.26
N LYS A 276 3.56 14.79 -44.29
CA LYS A 276 2.91 16.11 -44.24
C LYS A 276 1.42 16.01 -43.93
N SER A 277 0.70 15.07 -44.56
CA SER A 277 -0.75 14.93 -44.41
C SER A 277 -1.17 14.45 -43.02
N LEU A 278 -0.37 13.57 -42.40
CA LEU A 278 -0.66 12.99 -41.08
C LEU A 278 0.10 13.67 -39.94
N ASN A 279 0.89 14.73 -40.28
CA ASN A 279 1.79 15.40 -39.34
C ASN A 279 2.62 14.39 -38.52
N MET A 280 3.39 13.57 -39.22
CA MET A 280 4.19 12.48 -38.70
C MET A 280 5.62 12.57 -39.26
N ASP A 281 6.61 12.24 -38.42
CA ASP A 281 8.00 12.20 -38.89
C ASP A 281 8.21 11.06 -39.90
N ILE A 282 9.08 11.28 -40.91
CA ILE A 282 9.34 10.30 -41.98
C ILE A 282 9.97 9.01 -41.43
N GLU A 283 10.86 9.10 -40.45
CA GLU A 283 11.48 7.92 -39.85
C GLU A 283 10.46 7.16 -38.97
N GLU A 284 9.58 7.85 -38.26
CA GLU A 284 8.46 7.24 -37.57
C GLU A 284 7.52 6.52 -38.55
N LEU A 285 7.19 7.14 -39.66
CA LEU A 285 6.37 6.54 -40.74
C LEU A 285 7.01 5.27 -41.31
N LYS A 286 8.31 5.29 -41.59
CA LYS A 286 9.04 4.11 -42.07
C LYS A 286 8.99 2.96 -41.05
N ASN A 287 9.21 3.28 -39.77
CA ASN A 287 9.15 2.28 -38.70
C ASN A 287 7.74 1.66 -38.58
N ILE A 288 6.67 2.45 -38.69
CA ILE A 288 5.30 1.94 -38.72
C ILE A 288 5.07 0.99 -39.88
N LEU A 289 5.52 1.35 -41.09
CA LEU A 289 5.38 0.49 -42.28
C LEU A 289 6.10 -0.82 -42.08
N ILE A 290 7.36 -0.79 -41.64
CA ILE A 290 8.17 -1.99 -41.39
C ILE A 290 7.54 -2.91 -40.32
N GLN A 291 7.08 -2.34 -39.20
CA GLN A 291 6.44 -3.11 -38.14
C GLN A 291 5.14 -3.77 -38.59
N ASN A 292 4.49 -3.22 -39.61
CA ASN A 292 3.27 -3.77 -40.19
C ASN A 292 3.53 -4.59 -41.47
N ASN A 293 4.75 -5.05 -41.68
CA ASN A 293 5.17 -5.89 -42.81
C ASN A 293 4.89 -5.25 -44.19
N VAL A 294 5.03 -3.95 -44.30
CA VAL A 294 4.94 -3.23 -45.60
C VAL A 294 6.35 -2.97 -46.12
N GLU A 295 6.68 -3.54 -47.27
CA GLU A 295 7.99 -3.32 -47.90
C GLU A 295 8.12 -1.87 -48.38
N LEU A 296 9.24 -1.24 -48.04
CA LEU A 296 9.55 0.11 -48.52
C LEU A 296 9.98 0.03 -50.00
N ARG A 297 9.37 0.87 -50.83
CA ARG A 297 9.75 0.99 -52.25
C ARG A 297 11.18 1.50 -52.35
N THR A 298 12.00 0.81 -53.08
CA THR A 298 13.32 1.33 -53.51
C THR A 298 13.11 2.55 -54.36
N ALA A 299 13.77 3.66 -54.02
CA ALA A 299 13.71 4.91 -54.78
C ALA A 299 14.30 4.74 -56.17
#